data_4cf3ebd341621662a3e4556b0b1d600c
#
_entry.id   4cf3ebd341621662a3e4556b0b1d600c
#
_cell.length_a   1.000
_cell.length_b   1.000
_cell.length_c   1.000
_cell.angle_alpha   90.00
_cell.angle_beta   90.00
_cell.angle_gamma   90.00
#
_symmetry.space_group_name_H-M   'P 1'
#
loop_
_entity.id
_entity.type
_entity.pdbx_description
1 polymer ?
#
loop_
_entity_poly.entity_id
_entity_poly.type
_entity_poly.pdbx_seq_one_letter_code
_entity_poly.pdbx_strand_id
1 'polypeptide(L)'
;YQQTSYKDALDKVGIKMEVFKVGTFKSAVEPYILNKISDANKLQKQEYIDGLWSSILQGVSTERKINADSLNAEVNKGLAFVNSDKYVQTKLVDKLLYRDQIDSVFAAQLKVKKSELKMVNLSALAAQQTDDIEVKDGVVQVIYAEGEITQASISPFAAGASTIGAGLGDKLREAAEDDDVKAVVLRMNSPGGDAFLSEQLWHAVKQLRSKKPVVVSMGDYAASGGYYISSAANRIVAQPNTLTGSIGIFGLFPNFSELVQKVGVNVEVVKTNDFADLTISMPYKPLTNEQRALI
;
A
#
# COMPACT_ATOMS: atom_id res chain seq x y z
N TYR A 1 11.57 6.18 -9.96
CA TYR A 1 10.14 6.48 -10.07
C TYR A 1 9.83 7.08 -11.43
N GLN A 2 8.75 6.64 -12.05
CA GLN A 2 8.25 7.17 -13.32
C GLN A 2 6.77 7.54 -13.15
N GLN A 3 6.37 8.71 -13.66
CA GLN A 3 4.98 9.11 -13.75
C GLN A 3 4.57 9.26 -15.21
N THR A 4 3.48 8.65 -15.59
CA THR A 4 2.84 8.85 -16.90
C THR A 4 1.71 9.84 -16.74
N SER A 5 1.63 10.87 -17.59
CA SER A 5 0.53 11.84 -17.61
C SER A 5 -0.40 11.57 -18.79
N TYR A 6 -1.69 11.52 -18.52
CA TYR A 6 -2.75 11.16 -19.49
C TYR A 6 -3.55 12.38 -19.96
N LYS A 7 -3.34 13.56 -19.36
CA LYS A 7 -4.15 14.76 -19.59
C LYS A 7 -4.33 15.06 -21.09
N ASP A 8 -3.23 15.15 -21.82
CA ASP A 8 -3.32 15.50 -23.25
C ASP A 8 -4.00 14.43 -24.10
N ALA A 9 -3.86 13.15 -23.74
CA ALA A 9 -4.54 12.07 -24.41
C ALA A 9 -6.05 12.12 -24.15
N LEU A 10 -6.46 12.39 -22.92
CA LEU A 10 -7.86 12.55 -22.53
C LEU A 10 -8.48 13.77 -23.22
N ASP A 11 -7.79 14.91 -23.22
CA ASP A 11 -8.26 16.14 -23.90
C ASP A 11 -8.47 15.93 -25.41
N LYS A 12 -7.58 15.17 -26.09
CA LYS A 12 -7.72 14.86 -27.52
C LYS A 12 -9.00 14.09 -27.84
N VAL A 13 -9.42 13.18 -26.97
CA VAL A 13 -10.66 12.41 -27.16
C VAL A 13 -11.89 13.13 -26.61
N GLY A 14 -11.73 14.27 -25.92
CA GLY A 14 -12.84 15.06 -25.37
C GLY A 14 -13.29 14.55 -23.99
N ILE A 15 -12.35 14.01 -23.21
CA ILE A 15 -12.59 13.62 -21.82
C ILE A 15 -11.89 14.61 -20.91
N LYS A 16 -12.60 15.23 -19.99
CA LYS A 16 -12.06 16.10 -18.96
C LYS A 16 -12.20 15.45 -17.59
N MET A 17 -11.20 15.62 -16.75
CA MET A 17 -11.25 15.09 -15.39
C MET A 17 -11.61 16.20 -14.41
N GLU A 18 -12.74 16.03 -13.73
CA GLU A 18 -13.16 16.87 -12.61
C GLU A 18 -12.50 16.36 -11.33
N VAL A 19 -11.73 17.21 -10.67
CA VAL A 19 -10.94 16.83 -9.49
C VAL A 19 -11.32 17.69 -8.30
N PHE A 20 -11.63 17.02 -7.21
CA PHE A 20 -11.79 17.61 -5.89
C PHE A 20 -10.72 17.01 -4.98
N LYS A 21 -9.84 17.81 -4.41
CA LYS A 21 -8.79 17.34 -3.51
C LYS A 21 -8.46 18.37 -2.45
N VAL A 22 -8.02 17.88 -1.30
CA VAL A 22 -7.53 18.70 -0.20
C VAL A 22 -6.03 18.44 -0.02
N GLY A 23 -5.27 19.54 0.13
CA GLY A 23 -3.83 19.49 0.39
C GLY A 23 -2.96 19.44 -0.87
N THR A 24 -1.79 20.07 -0.75
CA THR A 24 -0.82 20.23 -1.84
C THR A 24 -0.22 18.88 -2.28
N PHE A 25 0.02 17.99 -1.31
CA PHE A 25 0.72 16.73 -1.54
C PHE A 25 -0.19 15.54 -1.89
N LYS A 26 -1.53 15.74 -1.97
CA LYS A 26 -2.47 14.71 -2.45
C LYS A 26 -2.39 14.61 -3.97
N SER A 27 -1.38 13.93 -4.48
CA SER A 27 -0.94 13.97 -5.89
C SER A 27 -1.44 12.83 -6.77
N ALA A 28 -2.23 11.89 -6.24
CA ALA A 28 -2.72 10.72 -6.98
C ALA A 28 -3.50 11.08 -8.27
N VAL A 29 -4.12 12.25 -8.31
CA VAL A 29 -4.91 12.75 -9.45
C VAL A 29 -4.10 13.49 -10.51
N GLU A 30 -2.86 13.87 -10.23
CA GLU A 30 -2.02 14.67 -11.13
C GLU A 30 -1.84 14.07 -12.53
N PRO A 31 -1.70 12.75 -12.70
CA PRO A 31 -1.58 12.14 -14.03
C PRO A 31 -2.71 12.49 -14.99
N TYR A 32 -3.88 12.83 -14.46
CA TYR A 32 -5.09 13.09 -15.25
C TYR A 32 -5.36 14.58 -15.50
N ILE A 33 -4.70 15.48 -14.75
CA ILE A 33 -4.96 16.92 -14.81
C ILE A 33 -3.70 17.76 -15.11
N LEU A 34 -2.52 17.15 -15.08
CA LEU A 34 -1.25 17.82 -15.38
C LEU A 34 -0.47 17.07 -16.46
N ASN A 35 0.24 17.83 -17.31
CA ASN A 35 1.09 17.25 -18.36
C ASN A 35 2.45 16.80 -17.81
N LYS A 36 2.82 17.24 -16.62
CA LYS A 36 4.05 16.88 -15.93
C LYS A 36 3.80 16.83 -14.42
N ILE A 37 4.68 16.13 -13.72
CA ILE A 37 4.69 16.09 -12.26
C ILE A 37 4.85 17.49 -11.66
N SER A 38 4.07 17.83 -10.64
CA SER A 38 4.22 19.08 -9.91
C SER A 38 5.51 19.09 -9.06
N ASP A 39 6.00 20.28 -8.72
CA ASP A 39 7.20 20.41 -7.87
C ASP A 39 6.97 19.81 -6.48
N ALA A 40 5.77 19.98 -5.91
CA ALA A 40 5.41 19.37 -4.63
C ALA A 40 5.41 17.84 -4.70
N ASN A 41 4.83 17.27 -5.76
CA ASN A 41 4.83 15.82 -5.95
C ASN A 41 6.23 15.28 -6.25
N LYS A 42 7.04 16.01 -7.02
CA LYS A 42 8.43 15.66 -7.26
C LYS A 42 9.24 15.64 -5.97
N LEU A 43 9.07 16.66 -5.12
CA LEU A 43 9.74 16.75 -3.82
C LEU A 43 9.39 15.53 -2.94
N GLN A 44 8.09 15.26 -2.69
CA GLN A 44 7.70 14.15 -1.83
C GLN A 44 8.15 12.77 -2.37
N LYS A 45 8.17 12.61 -3.70
CA LYS A 45 8.66 11.36 -4.31
C LYS A 45 10.18 11.22 -4.17
N GLN A 46 10.90 12.31 -4.33
CA GLN A 46 12.37 12.32 -4.16
C GLN A 46 12.73 11.96 -2.73
N GLU A 47 12.15 12.63 -1.74
CA GLU A 47 12.37 12.35 -0.31
C GLU A 47 12.09 10.87 0.03
N TYR A 48 11.00 10.31 -0.52
CA TYR A 48 10.65 8.92 -0.30
C TYR A 48 11.68 7.94 -0.89
N ILE A 49 12.08 8.15 -2.16
CA ILE A 49 13.07 7.25 -2.80
C ILE A 49 14.45 7.40 -2.16
N ASP A 50 14.84 8.60 -1.76
CA ASP A 50 16.12 8.85 -1.08
C ASP A 50 16.14 8.16 0.29
N GLY A 51 15.03 8.20 1.04
CA GLY A 51 14.86 7.47 2.28
C GLY A 51 14.97 5.96 2.12
N LEU A 52 14.28 5.39 1.12
CA LEU A 52 14.39 3.97 0.77
C LEU A 52 15.82 3.58 0.42
N TRP A 53 16.45 4.35 -0.48
CA TRP A 53 17.80 4.09 -0.92
C TRP A 53 18.80 4.16 0.24
N SER A 54 18.68 5.18 1.09
CA SER A 54 19.53 5.35 2.27
C SER A 54 19.42 4.14 3.22
N SER A 55 18.21 3.65 3.47
CA SER A 55 17.98 2.47 4.32
C SER A 55 18.61 1.21 3.74
N ILE A 56 18.46 0.97 2.43
CA ILE A 56 19.05 -0.18 1.73
C ILE A 56 20.56 -0.07 1.78
N LEU A 57 21.10 1.10 1.43
CA LEU A 57 22.54 1.34 1.39
C LEU A 57 23.18 1.12 2.76
N GLN A 58 22.55 1.62 3.82
CA GLN A 58 23.05 1.45 5.18
C GLN A 58 22.97 0.00 5.65
N GLY A 59 21.86 -0.70 5.38
CA GLY A 59 21.71 -2.11 5.71
C GLY A 59 22.79 -2.97 5.06
N VAL A 60 22.97 -2.83 3.74
CA VAL A 60 24.00 -3.57 2.99
C VAL A 60 25.41 -3.19 3.46
N SER A 61 25.68 -1.91 3.66
CA SER A 61 26.97 -1.41 4.15
C SER A 61 27.34 -2.03 5.48
N THR A 62 26.41 -2.07 6.43
CA THR A 62 26.62 -2.61 7.78
C THR A 62 26.85 -4.12 7.73
N GLU A 63 25.94 -4.87 7.08
CA GLU A 63 26.00 -6.33 7.07
C GLU A 63 27.18 -6.88 6.24
N ARG A 64 27.49 -6.24 5.14
CA ARG A 64 28.58 -6.66 4.23
C ARG A 64 29.92 -6.00 4.56
N LYS A 65 29.96 -5.06 5.53
CA LYS A 65 31.15 -4.28 5.91
C LYS A 65 31.79 -3.57 4.71
N ILE A 66 30.93 -2.99 3.85
CA ILE A 66 31.33 -2.20 2.69
C ILE A 66 31.09 -0.74 3.02
N ASN A 67 32.00 0.16 2.63
CA ASN A 67 31.76 1.60 2.76
C ASN A 67 30.56 2.02 1.90
N ALA A 68 29.63 2.77 2.50
CA ALA A 68 28.37 3.16 1.85
C ALA A 68 28.61 4.01 0.59
N ASP A 69 29.54 4.97 0.65
CA ASP A 69 29.84 5.85 -0.51
C ASP A 69 30.45 5.05 -1.65
N SER A 70 31.34 4.08 -1.33
CA SER A 70 31.93 3.18 -2.31
C SER A 70 30.86 2.31 -2.98
N LEU A 71 29.92 1.77 -2.20
CA LEU A 71 28.80 0.99 -2.73
C LEU A 71 27.91 1.84 -3.63
N ASN A 72 27.54 3.05 -3.20
CA ASN A 72 26.74 3.98 -3.98
C ASN A 72 27.45 4.37 -5.30
N ALA A 73 28.78 4.56 -5.26
CA ALA A 73 29.57 4.84 -6.46
C ALA A 73 29.56 3.66 -7.46
N GLU A 74 29.61 2.41 -7.00
CA GLU A 74 29.49 1.24 -7.87
C GLU A 74 28.07 1.12 -8.48
N VAL A 75 27.01 1.41 -7.70
CA VAL A 75 25.64 1.44 -8.22
C VAL A 75 25.49 2.49 -9.31
N ASN A 76 26.07 3.68 -9.14
CA ASN A 76 26.05 4.76 -10.13
C ASN A 76 26.82 4.42 -11.42
N LYS A 77 27.74 3.45 -11.38
CA LYS A 77 28.39 2.91 -12.57
C LYS A 77 27.58 1.82 -13.29
N GLY A 78 26.35 1.58 -12.86
CA GLY A 78 25.45 0.59 -13.47
C GLY A 78 25.67 -0.83 -12.96
N LEU A 79 25.89 -0.99 -11.65
CA LEU A 79 26.12 -2.30 -11.01
C LEU A 79 25.09 -3.37 -11.37
N ALA A 80 23.84 -2.99 -11.68
CA ALA A 80 22.78 -3.91 -12.12
C ALA A 80 23.01 -4.52 -13.52
N PHE A 81 23.95 -3.98 -14.30
CA PHE A 81 24.19 -4.36 -15.72
C PHE A 81 25.60 -4.95 -15.94
N VAL A 82 26.31 -5.28 -14.87
CA VAL A 82 27.66 -5.87 -14.95
C VAL A 82 27.59 -7.40 -14.92
N ASN A 83 28.70 -8.06 -15.27
CA ASN A 83 28.83 -9.50 -15.10
C ASN A 83 28.76 -9.88 -13.62
N SER A 84 28.18 -11.04 -13.32
CA SER A 84 27.94 -11.52 -11.97
C SER A 84 29.20 -11.63 -11.11
N ASP A 85 30.37 -11.86 -11.70
CA ASP A 85 31.66 -11.87 -10.98
C ASP A 85 31.93 -10.55 -10.22
N LYS A 86 31.39 -9.44 -10.72
CA LYS A 86 31.51 -8.13 -10.07
C LYS A 86 30.84 -8.11 -8.69
N TYR A 87 29.76 -8.85 -8.49
CA TYR A 87 29.08 -8.93 -7.19
C TYR A 87 29.95 -9.62 -6.13
N VAL A 88 30.76 -10.61 -6.52
CA VAL A 88 31.75 -11.24 -5.61
C VAL A 88 32.90 -10.27 -5.33
N GLN A 89 33.41 -9.59 -6.36
CA GLN A 89 34.52 -8.62 -6.22
C GLN A 89 34.12 -7.45 -5.31
N THR A 90 32.86 -6.99 -5.40
CA THR A 90 32.31 -5.93 -4.54
C THR A 90 31.83 -6.45 -3.18
N LYS A 91 31.95 -7.74 -2.89
CA LYS A 91 31.52 -8.42 -1.65
C LYS A 91 29.99 -8.35 -1.42
N LEU A 92 29.19 -8.07 -2.44
CA LEU A 92 27.74 -8.09 -2.32
C LEU A 92 27.20 -9.50 -2.17
N VAL A 93 27.86 -10.48 -2.78
CA VAL A 93 27.59 -11.91 -2.58
C VAL A 93 28.89 -12.63 -2.23
N ASP A 94 28.79 -13.77 -1.55
CA ASP A 94 29.95 -14.53 -1.12
C ASP A 94 30.51 -15.42 -2.24
N LYS A 95 29.57 -15.98 -3.05
CA LYS A 95 29.90 -16.94 -4.12
C LYS A 95 28.85 -16.88 -5.24
N LEU A 96 29.28 -17.26 -6.42
CA LEU A 96 28.38 -17.60 -7.52
C LEU A 96 28.27 -19.13 -7.57
N LEU A 97 27.05 -19.63 -7.58
CA LEU A 97 26.77 -21.07 -7.55
C LEU A 97 25.70 -21.42 -8.58
N TYR A 98 25.84 -22.59 -9.21
CA TYR A 98 24.73 -23.22 -9.87
C TYR A 98 23.77 -23.83 -8.85
N ARG A 99 22.51 -24.04 -9.24
CA ARG A 99 21.47 -24.54 -8.34
C ARG A 99 21.80 -25.89 -7.70
N ASP A 100 22.42 -26.79 -8.48
CA ASP A 100 22.85 -28.13 -8.02
C ASP A 100 23.97 -28.10 -6.98
N GLN A 101 24.70 -26.98 -6.86
CA GLN A 101 25.79 -26.78 -5.91
C GLN A 101 25.31 -26.29 -4.53
N ILE A 102 24.07 -25.73 -4.45
CA ILE A 102 23.53 -25.14 -3.22
C ILE A 102 23.45 -26.16 -2.08
N ASP A 103 22.93 -27.36 -2.37
CA ASP A 103 22.82 -28.45 -1.38
C ASP A 103 24.19 -28.85 -0.82
N SER A 104 25.22 -28.82 -1.65
CA SER A 104 26.58 -29.16 -1.22
C SER A 104 27.14 -28.10 -0.26
N VAL A 105 26.79 -26.83 -0.47
CA VAL A 105 27.19 -25.75 0.45
C VAL A 105 26.48 -25.89 1.80
N PHE A 106 25.18 -26.17 1.81
CA PHE A 106 24.41 -26.40 3.03
C PHE A 106 24.92 -27.63 3.79
N ALA A 107 25.15 -28.74 3.09
CA ALA A 107 25.69 -29.95 3.69
C ALA A 107 27.06 -29.68 4.36
N ALA A 108 27.91 -28.93 3.69
CA ALA A 108 29.23 -28.53 4.25
C ALA A 108 29.11 -27.63 5.48
N GLN A 109 28.20 -26.65 5.47
CA GLN A 109 27.94 -25.76 6.61
C GLN A 109 27.38 -26.53 7.82
N LEU A 110 26.47 -27.49 7.57
CA LEU A 110 25.84 -28.32 8.59
C LEU A 110 26.73 -29.50 9.02
N LYS A 111 27.85 -29.71 8.34
CA LYS A 111 28.79 -30.85 8.57
C LYS A 111 28.10 -32.21 8.44
N VAL A 112 27.18 -32.34 7.48
CA VAL A 112 26.48 -33.59 7.15
C VAL A 112 26.75 -33.99 5.70
N LYS A 113 26.44 -35.22 5.34
CA LYS A 113 26.49 -35.65 3.93
C LYS A 113 25.32 -35.03 3.17
N LYS A 114 25.50 -34.77 1.86
CA LYS A 114 24.41 -34.25 1.00
C LYS A 114 23.15 -35.13 1.04
N SER A 115 23.32 -36.46 1.14
CA SER A 115 22.21 -37.40 1.26
C SER A 115 21.47 -37.35 2.62
N GLU A 116 22.05 -36.72 3.62
CA GLU A 116 21.46 -36.55 4.97
C GLU A 116 20.79 -35.18 5.13
N LEU A 117 20.88 -34.32 4.12
CA LEU A 117 20.29 -32.98 4.14
C LEU A 117 18.76 -33.08 4.13
N LYS A 118 18.12 -32.58 5.19
CA LYS A 118 16.66 -32.51 5.29
C LYS A 118 16.21 -31.07 5.03
N MET A 119 15.53 -30.86 3.92
CA MET A 119 14.97 -29.55 3.55
C MET A 119 13.51 -29.50 3.97
N VAL A 120 13.14 -28.47 4.72
CA VAL A 120 11.76 -28.19 5.14
C VAL A 120 11.38 -26.82 4.58
N ASN A 121 10.21 -26.71 3.99
CA ASN A 121 9.71 -25.41 3.56
C ASN A 121 9.16 -24.61 4.75
N LEU A 122 9.16 -23.29 4.62
CA LEU A 122 8.75 -22.38 5.69
C LEU A 122 7.29 -22.60 6.12
N SER A 123 6.40 -22.95 5.18
CA SER A 123 4.98 -23.20 5.47
C SER A 123 4.81 -24.46 6.34
N ALA A 124 5.57 -25.53 6.06
CA ALA A 124 5.53 -26.75 6.87
C ALA A 124 6.11 -26.52 8.27
N LEU A 125 7.15 -25.67 8.38
CA LEU A 125 7.70 -25.30 9.68
C LEU A 125 6.72 -24.45 10.49
N ALA A 126 6.07 -23.48 9.86
CA ALA A 126 5.06 -22.65 10.51
C ALA A 126 3.86 -23.46 11.00
N ALA A 127 3.41 -24.46 10.22
CA ALA A 127 2.31 -25.35 10.61
C ALA A 127 2.64 -26.20 11.85
N GLN A 128 3.91 -26.52 12.09
CA GLN A 128 4.34 -27.31 13.26
C GLN A 128 4.43 -26.46 14.54
N GLN A 129 4.53 -25.14 14.45
CA GLN A 129 4.68 -24.27 15.61
C GLN A 129 3.38 -23.89 16.32
N THR A 130 2.21 -24.30 15.75
CA THR A 130 0.91 -23.86 16.27
C THR A 130 0.30 -24.77 17.33
N ASP A 131 0.87 -25.95 17.60
CA ASP A 131 0.15 -26.99 18.35
C ASP A 131 0.35 -26.99 19.88
N ASP A 132 1.30 -26.24 20.45
CA ASP A 132 1.64 -26.34 21.88
C ASP A 132 1.83 -25.00 22.62
N ILE A 133 1.11 -23.94 22.24
CA ILE A 133 1.14 -22.72 23.07
C ILE A 133 0.12 -22.86 24.19
N GLU A 134 0.56 -23.30 25.38
CA GLU A 134 -0.26 -23.23 26.59
C GLU A 134 -0.48 -21.78 26.99
N VAL A 135 -1.71 -21.27 26.77
CA VAL A 135 -2.10 -19.90 27.13
C VAL A 135 -2.44 -19.85 28.61
N LYS A 136 -1.53 -19.33 29.45
CA LYS A 136 -1.74 -19.26 30.90
C LYS A 136 -2.39 -17.96 31.39
N ASP A 137 -2.08 -16.81 30.75
CA ASP A 137 -2.44 -15.49 31.25
C ASP A 137 -3.17 -14.61 30.23
N GLY A 138 -3.77 -15.20 29.20
CA GLY A 138 -4.43 -14.53 28.08
C GLY A 138 -3.51 -14.31 26.88
N VAL A 139 -4.08 -13.83 25.79
CA VAL A 139 -3.40 -13.68 24.49
C VAL A 139 -3.25 -12.26 24.06
N VAL A 140 -2.20 -11.98 23.28
CA VAL A 140 -2.13 -10.80 22.41
C VAL A 140 -2.55 -11.23 21.01
N GLN A 141 -3.73 -10.81 20.58
CA GLN A 141 -4.27 -11.16 19.28
C GLN A 141 -3.65 -10.29 18.17
N VAL A 142 -3.16 -10.92 17.10
CA VAL A 142 -2.73 -10.23 15.89
C VAL A 142 -3.83 -10.31 14.84
N ILE A 143 -4.35 -9.14 14.44
CA ILE A 143 -5.36 -9.02 13.39
C ILE A 143 -4.69 -8.40 12.16
N TYR A 144 -4.76 -9.10 11.02
CA TYR A 144 -4.21 -8.63 9.76
C TYR A 144 -5.24 -7.81 8.99
N ALA A 145 -4.82 -6.63 8.53
CA ALA A 145 -5.57 -5.72 7.69
C ALA A 145 -4.73 -5.41 6.45
N GLU A 146 -4.89 -6.22 5.40
CA GLU A 146 -4.06 -6.19 4.21
C GLU A 146 -4.88 -5.93 2.95
N GLY A 147 -4.37 -5.05 2.08
CA GLY A 147 -4.94 -4.73 0.79
C GLY A 147 -5.74 -3.44 0.75
N GLU A 148 -6.47 -3.24 -0.35
CA GLU A 148 -7.32 -2.07 -0.56
C GLU A 148 -8.58 -2.12 0.31
N ILE A 149 -8.96 -0.98 0.88
CA ILE A 149 -10.20 -0.85 1.66
C ILE A 149 -11.37 -0.67 0.68
N THR A 150 -12.26 -1.64 0.63
CA THR A 150 -13.39 -1.64 -0.32
C THR A 150 -14.63 -2.33 0.23
N GLN A 151 -15.80 -1.79 -0.11
CA GLN A 151 -17.09 -2.42 0.13
C GLN A 151 -17.48 -3.40 -1.00
N ALA A 152 -16.87 -3.26 -2.17
CA ALA A 152 -17.17 -4.10 -3.32
C ALA A 152 -16.68 -5.53 -3.10
N SER A 153 -17.49 -6.50 -3.49
CA SER A 153 -17.03 -7.88 -3.69
C SER A 153 -15.90 -7.86 -4.72
N ILE A 154 -14.85 -8.65 -4.47
CA ILE A 154 -13.68 -8.73 -5.34
C ILE A 154 -14.14 -8.96 -6.78
N SER A 155 -13.73 -8.08 -7.69
CA SER A 155 -13.92 -8.30 -9.13
C SER A 155 -13.35 -9.67 -9.52
N PRO A 156 -14.03 -10.46 -10.36
CA PRO A 156 -13.47 -11.73 -10.84
C PRO A 156 -12.11 -11.60 -11.51
N PHE A 157 -11.76 -10.39 -11.97
CA PHE A 157 -10.45 -10.05 -12.57
C PHE A 157 -9.38 -9.67 -11.53
N ALA A 158 -9.75 -9.49 -10.26
CA ALA A 158 -8.83 -9.22 -9.15
C ALA A 158 -8.61 -10.46 -8.26
N ALA A 159 -8.79 -11.64 -8.81
CA ALA A 159 -8.58 -12.90 -8.10
C ALA A 159 -7.15 -12.97 -7.52
N GLY A 160 -7.05 -13.06 -6.20
CA GLY A 160 -5.77 -13.12 -5.47
C GLY A 160 -5.33 -11.81 -4.81
N ALA A 161 -6.01 -10.67 -5.02
CA ALA A 161 -5.72 -9.46 -4.28
C ALA A 161 -6.41 -9.50 -2.90
N SER A 162 -5.64 -9.27 -1.83
CA SER A 162 -6.20 -9.07 -0.50
C SER A 162 -6.99 -7.77 -0.44
N THR A 163 -8.15 -7.78 0.22
CA THR A 163 -8.96 -6.58 0.45
C THR A 163 -9.39 -6.48 1.91
N ILE A 164 -9.53 -5.26 2.38
CA ILE A 164 -10.09 -4.95 3.69
C ILE A 164 -11.57 -4.60 3.50
N GLY A 165 -12.43 -5.47 3.98
CA GLY A 165 -13.88 -5.29 3.97
C GLY A 165 -14.46 -5.06 5.38
N ALA A 166 -15.79 -5.00 5.46
CA ALA A 166 -16.53 -4.81 6.72
C ALA A 166 -16.23 -5.90 7.76
N GLY A 167 -15.89 -7.11 7.34
CA GLY A 167 -15.53 -8.22 8.24
C GLY A 167 -14.32 -7.95 9.16
N LEU A 168 -13.47 -6.97 8.83
CA LEU A 168 -12.44 -6.52 9.77
C LEU A 168 -13.08 -5.89 11.02
N GLY A 169 -14.17 -5.13 10.84
CA GLY A 169 -14.92 -4.53 11.96
C GLY A 169 -15.50 -5.59 12.90
N ASP A 170 -15.98 -6.74 12.36
CA ASP A 170 -16.47 -7.86 13.16
C ASP A 170 -15.35 -8.46 14.02
N LYS A 171 -14.20 -8.75 13.41
CA LYS A 171 -13.02 -9.25 14.13
C LYS A 171 -12.54 -8.32 15.24
N LEU A 172 -12.59 -7.01 15.01
CA LEU A 172 -12.22 -6.02 16.03
C LEU A 172 -13.21 -6.01 17.19
N ARG A 173 -14.53 -6.18 16.91
CA ARG A 173 -15.55 -6.29 17.93
C ARG A 173 -15.45 -7.60 18.74
N GLU A 174 -15.26 -8.73 18.05
CA GLU A 174 -15.01 -10.01 18.69
C GLU A 174 -13.81 -9.95 19.64
N ALA A 175 -12.68 -9.39 19.17
CA ALA A 175 -11.50 -9.18 20.02
C ALA A 175 -11.75 -8.26 21.21
N ALA A 176 -12.70 -7.31 21.10
CA ALA A 176 -13.07 -6.44 22.21
C ALA A 176 -13.86 -7.16 23.31
N GLU A 177 -14.66 -8.18 22.95
CA GLU A 177 -15.54 -8.92 23.87
C GLU A 177 -14.89 -10.21 24.40
N ASP A 178 -13.85 -10.73 23.76
CA ASP A 178 -13.18 -11.96 24.16
C ASP A 178 -12.31 -11.73 25.41
N ASP A 179 -12.68 -12.31 26.54
CA ASP A 179 -11.98 -12.16 27.82
C ASP A 179 -10.55 -12.72 27.82
N ASP A 180 -10.22 -13.66 26.94
CA ASP A 180 -8.88 -14.21 26.82
C ASP A 180 -7.94 -13.24 26.08
N VAL A 181 -8.45 -12.35 25.23
CA VAL A 181 -7.65 -11.33 24.52
C VAL A 181 -7.35 -10.17 25.45
N LYS A 182 -6.07 -9.97 25.79
CA LYS A 182 -5.62 -8.89 26.69
C LYS A 182 -5.15 -7.63 25.94
N ALA A 183 -4.69 -7.78 24.71
CA ALA A 183 -4.30 -6.68 23.83
C ALA A 183 -4.40 -7.10 22.36
N VAL A 184 -4.47 -6.12 21.45
CA VAL A 184 -4.53 -6.37 20.02
C VAL A 184 -3.39 -5.66 19.29
N VAL A 185 -2.72 -6.39 18.39
CA VAL A 185 -1.83 -5.81 17.38
C VAL A 185 -2.58 -5.84 16.05
N LEU A 186 -2.93 -4.66 15.54
CA LEU A 186 -3.48 -4.52 14.19
C LEU A 186 -2.33 -4.38 13.19
N ARG A 187 -2.06 -5.43 12.42
CA ARG A 187 -1.04 -5.42 11.37
C ARG A 187 -1.65 -4.78 10.11
N MET A 188 -1.31 -3.51 9.86
CA MET A 188 -1.85 -2.71 8.77
C MET A 188 -0.89 -2.71 7.57
N ASN A 189 -1.36 -3.19 6.42
CA ASN A 189 -0.64 -3.12 5.14
C ASN A 189 -1.60 -2.73 4.01
N SER A 190 -1.92 -1.43 3.90
CA SER A 190 -2.98 -0.91 3.04
C SER A 190 -2.63 0.43 2.41
N PRO A 191 -2.87 0.61 1.10
CA PRO A 191 -2.77 1.92 0.44
C PRO A 191 -3.93 2.86 0.81
N GLY A 192 -4.95 2.35 1.50
CA GLY A 192 -6.21 3.03 1.76
C GLY A 192 -7.33 2.51 0.85
N GLY A 193 -8.34 3.35 0.61
CA GLY A 193 -9.49 3.02 -0.23
C GLY A 193 -10.75 3.78 0.16
N ASP A 194 -11.88 3.08 0.25
CA ASP A 194 -13.19 3.64 0.54
C ASP A 194 -13.21 4.44 1.86
N ALA A 195 -13.63 5.69 1.77
CA ALA A 195 -13.61 6.62 2.92
C ALA A 195 -14.64 6.26 3.97
N PHE A 196 -15.85 5.84 3.55
CA PHE A 196 -16.92 5.48 4.47
C PHE A 196 -16.56 4.22 5.27
N LEU A 197 -16.05 3.19 4.59
CA LEU A 197 -15.61 1.97 5.28
C LEU A 197 -14.42 2.26 6.20
N SER A 198 -13.50 3.14 5.81
CA SER A 198 -12.38 3.56 6.66
C SER A 198 -12.86 4.21 7.95
N GLU A 199 -13.91 5.05 7.90
CA GLU A 199 -14.56 5.64 9.08
C GLU A 199 -15.16 4.58 9.99
N GLN A 200 -15.90 3.60 9.42
CA GLN A 200 -16.49 2.51 10.20
C GLN A 200 -15.41 1.68 10.91
N LEU A 201 -14.32 1.39 10.24
CA LEU A 201 -13.21 0.62 10.80
C LEU A 201 -12.41 1.44 11.82
N TRP A 202 -12.20 2.74 11.60
CA TRP A 202 -11.62 3.65 12.57
C TRP A 202 -12.45 3.66 13.86
N HIS A 203 -13.78 3.76 13.74
CA HIS A 203 -14.70 3.70 14.89
C HIS A 203 -14.57 2.35 15.63
N ALA A 204 -14.49 1.22 14.90
CA ALA A 204 -14.31 -0.10 15.52
C ALA A 204 -12.98 -0.20 16.30
N VAL A 205 -11.89 0.33 15.76
CA VAL A 205 -10.60 0.41 16.48
C VAL A 205 -10.73 1.28 17.73
N LYS A 206 -11.43 2.42 17.65
CA LYS A 206 -11.68 3.31 18.79
C LYS A 206 -12.49 2.61 19.88
N GLN A 207 -13.50 1.81 19.51
CA GLN A 207 -14.29 1.02 20.47
C GLN A 207 -13.42 -0.05 21.14
N LEU A 208 -12.65 -0.82 20.36
CA LEU A 208 -11.71 -1.80 20.89
C LEU A 208 -10.70 -1.16 21.85
N ARG A 209 -10.11 -0.02 21.47
CA ARG A 209 -9.16 0.74 22.29
C ARG A 209 -9.75 1.17 23.63
N SER A 210 -11.05 1.41 23.74
CA SER A 210 -11.69 1.78 25.02
C SER A 210 -11.73 0.63 26.02
N LYS A 211 -11.58 -0.61 25.54
CA LYS A 211 -11.62 -1.84 26.36
C LYS A 211 -10.24 -2.49 26.54
N LYS A 212 -9.40 -2.44 25.50
CA LYS A 212 -8.12 -3.15 25.47
C LYS A 212 -7.04 -2.31 24.79
N PRO A 213 -5.76 -2.46 25.15
CA PRO A 213 -4.66 -1.83 24.41
C PRO A 213 -4.63 -2.27 22.96
N VAL A 214 -4.51 -1.29 22.04
CA VAL A 214 -4.38 -1.52 20.61
C VAL A 214 -3.10 -0.88 20.10
N VAL A 215 -2.24 -1.67 19.47
CA VAL A 215 -1.03 -1.21 18.78
C VAL A 215 -1.18 -1.49 17.30
N VAL A 216 -0.96 -0.48 16.46
CA VAL A 216 -0.85 -0.70 15.01
C VAL A 216 0.60 -0.95 14.64
N SER A 217 0.85 -2.04 13.94
CA SER A 217 2.13 -2.35 13.29
C SER A 217 1.96 -2.14 11.79
N MET A 218 2.57 -1.09 11.25
CA MET A 218 2.49 -0.77 9.83
C MET A 218 3.44 -1.66 9.01
N GLY A 219 2.97 -2.11 7.84
CA GLY A 219 3.76 -2.83 6.84
C GLY A 219 4.45 -1.89 5.87
N ASP A 220 4.49 -2.29 4.60
CA ASP A 220 5.05 -1.47 3.52
C ASP A 220 4.20 -0.23 3.27
N TYR A 221 2.87 -0.38 3.42
CA TYR A 221 1.88 0.67 3.23
C TYR A 221 0.97 0.81 4.45
N ALA A 222 0.73 2.04 4.87
CA ALA A 222 -0.36 2.37 5.77
C ALA A 222 -0.80 3.81 5.47
N ALA A 223 -1.37 4.01 4.27
CA ALA A 223 -1.65 5.33 3.73
C ALA A 223 -3.15 5.59 3.58
N SER A 224 -3.56 6.87 3.55
CA SER A 224 -4.95 7.29 3.38
C SER A 224 -5.88 6.59 4.37
N GLY A 225 -6.86 5.79 3.93
CA GLY A 225 -7.72 5.00 4.81
C GLY A 225 -6.98 4.09 5.78
N GLY A 226 -5.84 3.49 5.35
CA GLY A 226 -4.99 2.68 6.24
C GLY A 226 -4.36 3.49 7.37
N TYR A 227 -3.91 4.72 7.09
CA TYR A 227 -3.46 5.66 8.13
C TYR A 227 -4.63 6.12 9.01
N TYR A 228 -5.79 6.39 8.39
CA TYR A 228 -6.98 6.83 9.10
C TYR A 228 -7.41 5.81 10.18
N ILE A 229 -7.58 4.56 9.81
CA ILE A 229 -7.91 3.46 10.74
C ILE A 229 -6.83 3.36 11.85
N SER A 230 -5.56 3.44 11.47
CA SER A 230 -4.43 3.35 12.39
C SER A 230 -4.40 4.46 13.43
N SER A 231 -4.90 5.66 13.09
CA SER A 231 -4.89 6.85 13.96
C SER A 231 -5.72 6.68 15.24
N ALA A 232 -6.67 5.73 15.27
CA ALA A 232 -7.47 5.43 16.45
C ALA A 232 -6.73 4.61 17.52
N ALA A 233 -5.60 4.00 17.22
CA ALA A 233 -4.87 3.12 18.14
C ALA A 233 -4.19 3.87 19.29
N ASN A 234 -3.74 3.13 20.31
CA ASN A 234 -2.94 3.69 21.40
C ASN A 234 -1.53 4.06 20.95
N ARG A 235 -0.94 3.23 20.08
CA ARG A 235 0.40 3.43 19.53
C ARG A 235 0.45 2.95 18.07
N ILE A 236 1.31 3.59 17.30
CA ILE A 236 1.65 3.21 15.93
C ILE A 236 3.15 2.93 15.88
N VAL A 237 3.51 1.81 15.29
CA VAL A 237 4.88 1.40 15.00
C VAL A 237 5.01 1.27 13.50
N ALA A 238 5.96 1.97 12.92
CA ALA A 238 6.28 1.95 11.49
C ALA A 238 7.76 1.71 11.26
N GLN A 239 8.11 1.15 10.13
CA GLN A 239 9.49 1.07 9.67
C GLN A 239 9.90 2.37 8.96
N PRO A 240 11.20 2.70 8.90
CA PRO A 240 11.67 3.86 8.13
C PRO A 240 11.22 3.87 6.67
N ASN A 241 10.96 2.68 6.10
CA ASN A 241 10.56 2.48 4.71
C ASN A 241 9.05 2.39 4.52
N THR A 242 8.25 2.49 5.58
CA THR A 242 6.79 2.47 5.48
C THR A 242 6.27 3.68 4.73
N LEU A 243 5.55 3.47 3.63
CA LEU A 243 4.81 4.55 2.96
C LEU A 243 3.51 4.81 3.72
N THR A 244 3.44 5.95 4.41
CA THR A 244 2.30 6.30 5.26
C THR A 244 1.82 7.74 5.04
N GLY A 245 0.86 8.20 5.83
CA GLY A 245 0.27 9.52 5.69
C GLY A 245 -0.78 9.55 4.58
N SER A 246 -0.53 10.31 3.51
CA SER A 246 -1.52 10.56 2.44
C SER A 246 -2.87 11.02 3.02
N ILE A 247 -2.81 11.92 4.02
CA ILE A 247 -3.97 12.41 4.77
C ILE A 247 -4.89 13.21 3.84
N GLY A 248 -6.19 12.94 3.92
CA GLY A 248 -7.22 13.58 3.13
C GLY A 248 -7.80 12.67 2.05
N ILE A 249 -8.86 13.17 1.42
CA ILE A 249 -9.58 12.49 0.35
C ILE A 249 -9.37 13.21 -0.98
N PHE A 250 -9.71 12.56 -2.06
CA PHE A 250 -9.90 13.17 -3.36
C PHE A 250 -11.09 12.53 -4.07
N GLY A 251 -11.75 13.32 -4.91
CA GLY A 251 -12.70 12.85 -5.91
C GLY A 251 -12.11 13.02 -7.30
N LEU A 252 -12.28 12.03 -8.16
CA LEU A 252 -11.84 12.04 -9.55
C LEU A 252 -12.99 11.54 -10.41
N PHE A 253 -13.58 12.45 -11.19
CA PHE A 253 -14.77 12.17 -11.99
C PHE A 253 -14.50 12.48 -13.47
N PRO A 254 -14.61 11.48 -14.36
CA PRO A 254 -14.50 11.73 -15.79
C PRO A 254 -15.73 12.46 -16.32
N ASN A 255 -15.51 13.49 -17.12
CA ASN A 255 -16.54 14.20 -17.87
C ASN A 255 -16.36 13.90 -19.36
N PHE A 256 -17.36 13.26 -19.94
CA PHE A 256 -17.40 12.82 -21.33
C PHE A 256 -18.21 13.77 -22.24
N SER A 257 -18.62 14.96 -21.76
CA SER A 257 -19.54 15.83 -22.49
C SER A 257 -19.07 16.18 -23.92
N GLU A 258 -17.79 16.46 -24.08
CA GLU A 258 -17.21 16.73 -25.41
C GLU A 258 -17.10 15.46 -26.27
N LEU A 259 -16.76 14.32 -25.66
CA LEU A 259 -16.68 13.04 -26.37
C LEU A 259 -18.05 12.63 -26.93
N VAL A 260 -19.09 12.63 -26.10
CA VAL A 260 -20.44 12.22 -26.55
C VAL A 260 -20.99 13.14 -27.64
N GLN A 261 -20.71 14.46 -27.58
CA GLN A 261 -21.03 15.40 -28.63
C GLN A 261 -20.32 15.11 -29.96
N LYS A 262 -19.02 14.77 -29.89
CA LYS A 262 -18.22 14.40 -31.07
C LYS A 262 -18.77 13.17 -31.80
N VAL A 263 -19.38 12.24 -31.07
CA VAL A 263 -19.96 11.02 -31.65
C VAL A 263 -21.46 11.12 -31.89
N GLY A 264 -22.07 12.33 -31.74
CA GLY A 264 -23.48 12.60 -32.06
C GLY A 264 -24.46 12.13 -30.99
N VAL A 265 -24.01 11.87 -29.75
CA VAL A 265 -24.89 11.51 -28.65
C VAL A 265 -25.31 12.76 -27.88
N ASN A 266 -26.63 12.92 -27.68
CA ASN A 266 -27.22 13.99 -26.89
C ASN A 266 -27.77 13.44 -25.59
N VAL A 267 -27.52 14.13 -24.48
CA VAL A 267 -28.02 13.76 -23.16
C VAL A 267 -28.97 14.82 -22.66
N GLU A 268 -30.22 14.43 -22.48
CA GLU A 268 -31.26 15.26 -21.88
C GLU A 268 -31.59 14.78 -20.47
N VAL A 269 -31.91 15.71 -19.58
CA VAL A 269 -32.21 15.41 -18.18
C VAL A 269 -33.56 16.04 -17.82
N VAL A 270 -34.46 15.22 -17.28
CA VAL A 270 -35.68 15.64 -16.63
C VAL A 270 -35.54 15.40 -15.14
N LYS A 271 -35.73 16.41 -14.33
CA LYS A 271 -35.51 16.35 -12.89
C LYS A 271 -36.59 17.13 -12.12
N THR A 272 -36.79 16.74 -10.88
CA THR A 272 -37.76 17.38 -9.98
C THR A 272 -37.15 18.55 -9.18
N ASN A 273 -35.84 18.50 -8.92
CA ASN A 273 -35.11 19.45 -8.04
C ASN A 273 -33.78 19.82 -8.66
N ASP A 274 -33.20 20.97 -8.30
CA ASP A 274 -32.02 21.54 -8.95
C ASP A 274 -30.80 20.61 -8.98
N PHE A 275 -30.57 19.82 -7.94
CA PHE A 275 -29.42 18.93 -7.82
C PHE A 275 -29.74 17.43 -7.92
N ALA A 276 -30.99 17.08 -8.30
CA ALA A 276 -31.41 15.68 -8.37
C ALA A 276 -30.62 14.84 -9.39
N ASP A 277 -30.03 15.49 -10.39
CA ASP A 277 -29.23 14.86 -11.44
C ASP A 277 -27.71 14.93 -11.19
N LEU A 278 -27.25 15.46 -10.06
CA LEU A 278 -25.83 15.79 -9.85
C LEU A 278 -24.90 14.60 -10.14
N THR A 279 -25.18 13.44 -9.56
CA THR A 279 -24.32 12.24 -9.74
C THR A 279 -24.52 11.56 -11.10
N ILE A 280 -25.73 11.63 -11.67
CA ILE A 280 -26.08 10.98 -12.94
C ILE A 280 -25.58 11.80 -14.13
N SER A 281 -25.68 13.12 -14.05
CA SER A 281 -25.32 14.04 -15.13
C SER A 281 -23.85 14.40 -15.16
N MET A 282 -23.13 14.28 -14.04
CA MET A 282 -21.73 14.66 -13.91
C MET A 282 -20.82 14.07 -15.01
N PRO A 283 -20.97 12.82 -15.45
CA PRO A 283 -20.17 12.29 -16.55
C PRO A 283 -20.46 12.93 -17.91
N TYR A 284 -21.61 13.55 -18.10
CA TYR A 284 -22.10 13.99 -19.41
C TYR A 284 -22.34 15.48 -19.54
N LYS A 285 -22.32 16.21 -18.44
CA LYS A 285 -22.47 17.67 -18.38
C LYS A 285 -21.42 18.29 -17.49
N PRO A 286 -20.83 19.44 -17.84
CA PRO A 286 -19.95 20.18 -16.96
C PRO A 286 -20.69 20.58 -15.67
N LEU A 287 -20.00 20.48 -14.54
CA LEU A 287 -20.53 20.94 -13.26
C LEU A 287 -20.67 22.46 -13.22
N THR A 288 -21.77 22.97 -12.69
CA THR A 288 -21.91 24.38 -12.35
C THR A 288 -21.06 24.74 -11.12
N ASN A 289 -20.83 26.03 -10.88
CA ASN A 289 -20.11 26.49 -9.69
C ASN A 289 -20.83 26.09 -8.40
N GLU A 290 -22.17 26.14 -8.38
CA GLU A 290 -22.97 25.72 -7.24
C GLU A 290 -22.84 24.21 -6.99
N GLN A 291 -22.88 23.39 -8.05
CA GLN A 291 -22.67 21.94 -7.95
C GLN A 291 -21.26 21.60 -7.43
N ARG A 292 -20.23 22.33 -7.91
CA ARG A 292 -18.87 22.19 -7.40
C ARG A 292 -18.74 22.52 -5.92
N ALA A 293 -19.48 23.50 -5.43
CA ALA A 293 -19.47 23.92 -4.03
C ALA A 293 -20.15 22.91 -3.09
N LEU A 294 -21.03 22.03 -3.62
CA LEU A 294 -21.69 20.97 -2.86
C LEU A 294 -20.81 19.72 -2.68
N ILE A 295 -19.87 19.48 -3.59
CA ILE A 295 -18.94 18.34 -3.56
C ILE A 295 -17.73 18.68 -2.70
#